data_3a3e76f11f7a53e2604feedf3fae427f
#
_entry.id   3a3e76f11f7a53e2604feedf3fae427f
#
_cell.length_a   1.000
_cell.length_b   1.000
_cell.length_c   1.000
_cell.angle_alpha   90.00
_cell.angle_beta   90.00
_cell.angle_gamma   90.00
#
_symmetry.space_group_name_H-M   'P 1'
#
loop_
_entity.id
_entity.type
_entity.pdbx_description
1 polymer ?
#
loop_
_entity_poly.entity_id
_entity_poly.type
_entity_poly.pdbx_seq_one_letter_code
_entity_poly.pdbx_strand_id
1 'polypeptide(L)'
;MSRRFNLFSIHNPADIHPRSWICVQGETLKNIVATLERDILEKRKISREHLSRELSKELRCALGVVKRVLQGGSAFYPIVILQKLLMLSSRPKYFNRKIRKSITQLKVNSASAKPVIAVHHLSRVLAKIIGAFAADGSLSIQFILASSARQTLETLPMDLMKAIQTSKIQWSSARKQYYIAIQLNERTRSITACCDELRNRNILIQTHHVIELTDEYEDSVRAFARWINETFGVKPTSLDIKRGKRAWRVIFSNKILARYLIEFFGMKSGMKTYNVTEPERIKSSPLQIRRDFAKGALMFDGCVTKGGKISFSSKSKNFATAIQEIWASDKIAHGALSKSKRGEYVIYTIAPNNNHRLLKYFEPNTQKWKLLRWISGDEKSKPIIKENGALSTRKILLLLKKVRSCDVNFLEHHFGRRYTSIRYYLRILRNQKKISISTKPYIWGQYINEKTMVYLSKAMHDKIFVTIREKLGLGKSVATALGIHRATFSAWKLQKNRIPVKALRQLCSLVNLRFEDVSRYITQTDRDIIELI
;
A
#
# COMPACT_ATOMS: atom_id res chain seq x y z
N MET A 1 -12.36 4.91 -31.06
CA MET A 1 -10.96 4.45 -31.29
C MET A 1 -10.10 4.81 -30.09
N SER A 2 -9.54 3.85 -29.39
CA SER A 2 -8.62 4.08 -28.26
C SER A 2 -7.39 4.83 -28.77
N ARG A 3 -7.18 6.06 -28.29
CA ARG A 3 -5.99 6.86 -28.65
C ARG A 3 -4.74 6.16 -28.09
N ARG A 4 -3.76 5.91 -28.95
CA ARG A 4 -2.46 5.36 -28.53
C ARG A 4 -1.78 6.25 -27.50
N PHE A 5 -1.09 5.63 -26.54
CA PHE A 5 -0.28 6.35 -25.57
C PHE A 5 0.93 6.97 -26.25
N ASN A 6 1.25 8.21 -25.89
CA ASN A 6 2.49 8.83 -26.30
C ASN A 6 3.60 8.40 -25.34
N LEU A 7 4.28 7.29 -25.61
CA LEU A 7 5.30 6.74 -24.72
C LEU A 7 6.47 7.71 -24.46
N PHE A 8 6.66 8.73 -25.29
CA PHE A 8 7.68 9.75 -25.02
C PHE A 8 7.32 10.68 -23.85
N SER A 9 6.04 10.87 -23.56
CA SER A 9 5.63 11.70 -22.41
C SER A 9 5.96 11.07 -21.06
N ILE A 10 6.28 9.77 -21.01
CA ILE A 10 6.73 9.10 -19.78
C ILE A 10 8.07 9.66 -19.29
N HIS A 11 8.92 10.15 -20.20
CA HIS A 11 10.16 10.81 -19.82
C HIS A 11 9.85 12.19 -19.23
N ASN A 12 10.34 12.43 -18.01
CA ASN A 12 10.20 13.74 -17.37
C ASN A 12 11.46 14.58 -17.66
N PRO A 13 11.32 15.84 -18.10
CA PRO A 13 12.45 16.76 -18.22
C PRO A 13 13.30 16.90 -16.94
N ALA A 14 12.70 16.70 -15.76
CA ALA A 14 13.44 16.67 -14.50
C ALA A 14 14.32 15.42 -14.31
N ASP A 15 14.21 14.41 -15.17
CA ASP A 15 15.11 13.24 -15.19
C ASP A 15 16.43 13.58 -15.88
N ILE A 16 17.15 14.51 -15.31
CA ILE A 16 18.29 15.18 -15.91
C ILE A 16 19.53 14.28 -15.96
N HIS A 17 19.72 13.42 -14.95
CA HIS A 17 20.89 12.55 -14.89
C HIS A 17 20.74 11.37 -15.86
N PRO A 18 21.77 11.04 -16.70
CA PRO A 18 21.68 9.96 -17.68
C PRO A 18 21.21 8.61 -17.11
N ARG A 19 21.57 8.28 -15.87
CA ARG A 19 21.11 7.04 -15.19
C ARG A 19 19.62 7.04 -14.85
N SER A 20 18.97 8.21 -14.83
CA SER A 20 17.53 8.33 -14.57
C SER A 20 16.68 8.37 -15.84
N TRP A 21 17.30 8.44 -17.03
CA TRP A 21 16.60 8.46 -18.29
C TRP A 21 15.79 7.20 -18.53
N ILE A 22 14.64 7.36 -19.17
CA ILE A 22 13.87 6.24 -19.69
C ILE A 22 14.36 5.94 -21.11
N CYS A 23 14.67 4.70 -21.35
CA CYS A 23 15.12 4.16 -22.62
C CYS A 23 14.06 3.23 -23.20
N VAL A 24 14.03 3.13 -24.51
CA VAL A 24 13.11 2.29 -25.28
C VAL A 24 13.87 1.27 -26.10
N GLN A 25 13.25 0.11 -26.31
CA GLN A 25 13.75 -0.95 -27.19
C GLN A 25 12.65 -1.36 -28.17
N GLY A 26 13.05 -1.80 -29.35
CA GLY A 26 12.19 -2.37 -30.38
C GLY A 26 13.04 -2.94 -31.50
N GLU A 27 12.59 -4.01 -32.13
CA GLU A 27 13.35 -4.76 -33.15
C GLU A 27 13.81 -3.88 -34.31
N THR A 28 12.93 -3.02 -34.81
CA THR A 28 13.23 -2.14 -35.97
C THR A 28 13.83 -0.80 -35.56
N LEU A 29 13.98 -0.52 -34.26
CA LEU A 29 14.36 0.80 -33.76
C LEU A 29 15.78 1.19 -34.22
N LYS A 30 16.71 0.24 -34.26
CA LYS A 30 18.07 0.46 -34.76
C LYS A 30 18.08 1.01 -36.18
N ASN A 31 17.33 0.39 -37.10
CA ASN A 31 17.25 0.81 -38.51
C ASN A 31 16.55 2.17 -38.65
N ILE A 32 15.52 2.43 -37.84
CA ILE A 32 14.83 3.72 -37.84
C ILE A 32 15.77 4.85 -37.38
N VAL A 33 16.56 4.59 -36.31
CA VAL A 33 17.52 5.58 -35.79
C VAL A 33 18.63 5.83 -36.81
N ALA A 34 19.17 4.81 -37.48
CA ALA A 34 20.18 4.95 -38.51
C ALA A 34 19.66 5.78 -39.72
N THR A 35 18.39 5.54 -40.11
CA THR A 35 17.76 6.33 -41.18
C THR A 35 17.50 7.77 -40.76
N LEU A 36 17.07 7.99 -39.51
CA LEU A 36 16.85 9.31 -38.90
C LEU A 36 18.16 10.08 -38.79
N GLU A 37 19.24 9.44 -38.38
CA GLU A 37 20.57 10.03 -38.34
C GLU A 37 20.99 10.51 -39.75
N ARG A 38 20.89 9.65 -40.78
CA ARG A 38 21.21 9.98 -42.14
C ARG A 38 20.42 11.22 -42.65
N ASP A 39 19.13 11.25 -42.40
CA ASP A 39 18.26 12.38 -42.72
C ASP A 39 18.77 13.70 -42.10
N ILE A 40 19.29 13.65 -40.86
CA ILE A 40 19.84 14.83 -40.17
C ILE A 40 21.18 15.25 -40.78
N LEU A 41 22.09 14.28 -41.00
CA LEU A 41 23.42 14.57 -41.55
C LEU A 41 23.34 15.18 -42.93
N GLU A 42 22.47 14.66 -43.82
CA GLU A 42 22.21 15.19 -45.16
C GLU A 42 21.60 16.59 -45.08
N LYS A 43 20.57 16.79 -44.26
CA LYS A 43 19.89 18.11 -44.13
C LYS A 43 20.85 19.19 -43.61
N ARG A 44 21.67 18.87 -42.63
CA ARG A 44 22.53 19.85 -41.93
C ARG A 44 23.95 19.92 -42.52
N LYS A 45 24.29 19.03 -43.42
CA LYS A 45 25.64 18.91 -44.03
C LYS A 45 26.75 18.81 -42.97
N ILE A 46 26.54 18.00 -41.91
CA ILE A 46 27.49 17.81 -40.83
C ILE A 46 27.91 16.33 -40.71
N SER A 47 29.06 16.08 -40.07
CA SER A 47 29.52 14.72 -39.79
C SER A 47 28.82 14.12 -38.59
N ARG A 48 28.81 12.77 -38.51
CA ARG A 48 28.33 12.04 -37.33
C ARG A 48 29.08 12.46 -36.04
N GLU A 49 30.36 12.72 -36.15
CA GLU A 49 31.19 13.16 -35.04
C GLU A 49 30.73 14.52 -34.50
N HIS A 50 30.44 15.47 -35.41
CA HIS A 50 29.92 16.77 -35.04
C HIS A 50 28.56 16.67 -34.35
N LEU A 51 27.62 15.90 -34.92
CA LEU A 51 26.30 15.66 -34.34
C LEU A 51 26.43 15.01 -32.94
N SER A 52 27.37 14.05 -32.80
CA SER A 52 27.60 13.40 -31.50
C SER A 52 28.08 14.37 -30.44
N ARG A 53 29.00 15.26 -30.74
CA ARG A 53 29.53 16.28 -29.83
C ARG A 53 28.46 17.31 -29.45
N GLU A 54 27.69 17.78 -30.44
CA GLU A 54 26.59 18.72 -30.24
C GLU A 54 25.56 18.14 -29.24
N LEU A 55 25.05 16.94 -29.51
CA LEU A 55 24.09 16.26 -28.64
C LEU A 55 24.67 15.97 -27.25
N SER A 56 25.94 15.58 -27.17
CA SER A 56 26.62 15.32 -25.90
C SER A 56 26.70 16.58 -25.03
N LYS A 57 27.02 17.72 -25.64
CA LYS A 57 27.07 19.04 -24.97
C LYS A 57 25.68 19.49 -24.53
N GLU A 58 24.70 19.42 -25.43
CA GLU A 58 23.34 19.88 -25.15
C GLU A 58 22.65 19.04 -24.06
N LEU A 59 22.80 17.71 -24.12
CA LEU A 59 22.21 16.79 -23.16
C LEU A 59 23.09 16.58 -21.91
N ARG A 60 24.24 17.25 -21.84
CA ARG A 60 25.20 17.12 -20.72
C ARG A 60 25.47 15.67 -20.36
N CYS A 61 25.75 14.83 -21.35
CA CYS A 61 26.06 13.41 -21.16
C CYS A 61 27.37 13.02 -21.83
N ALA A 62 27.94 11.88 -21.43
CA ALA A 62 29.19 11.40 -22.01
C ALA A 62 29.04 11.15 -23.52
N LEU A 63 30.01 11.63 -24.32
CA LEU A 63 30.05 11.48 -25.77
C LEU A 63 29.88 10.02 -26.23
N GLY A 64 30.48 9.07 -25.49
CA GLY A 64 30.35 7.65 -25.76
C GLY A 64 28.92 7.10 -25.66
N VAL A 65 28.04 7.72 -24.88
CA VAL A 65 26.62 7.36 -24.81
C VAL A 65 25.92 7.73 -26.13
N VAL A 66 26.15 8.94 -26.63
CA VAL A 66 25.55 9.42 -27.89
C VAL A 66 26.10 8.61 -29.06
N LYS A 67 27.43 8.45 -29.16
CA LYS A 67 28.06 7.66 -30.23
C LYS A 67 27.49 6.23 -30.28
N ARG A 68 27.34 5.56 -29.14
CA ARG A 68 26.75 4.21 -29.09
C ARG A 68 25.32 4.16 -29.60
N VAL A 69 24.51 5.19 -29.29
CA VAL A 69 23.13 5.30 -29.80
C VAL A 69 23.13 5.47 -31.33
N LEU A 70 23.91 6.39 -31.87
CA LEU A 70 23.98 6.67 -33.31
C LEU A 70 24.56 5.49 -34.11
N GLN A 71 25.53 4.79 -33.56
CA GLN A 71 26.12 3.59 -34.16
C GLN A 71 25.24 2.34 -34.09
N GLY A 72 24.07 2.41 -33.42
CA GLY A 72 23.19 1.28 -33.24
C GLY A 72 23.72 0.20 -32.32
N GLY A 73 24.78 0.51 -31.54
CA GLY A 73 25.38 -0.40 -30.54
C GLY A 73 24.63 -0.42 -29.19
N SER A 74 23.49 0.26 -29.10
CA SER A 74 22.68 0.31 -27.88
C SER A 74 21.49 -0.65 -27.99
N ALA A 75 21.32 -1.53 -27.00
CA ALA A 75 20.11 -2.35 -26.90
C ALA A 75 18.87 -1.50 -26.54
N PHE A 76 19.07 -0.41 -25.79
CA PHE A 76 18.03 0.51 -25.36
C PHE A 76 18.41 1.96 -25.71
N TYR A 77 17.49 2.68 -26.32
CA TYR A 77 17.67 4.04 -26.81
C TYR A 77 17.04 5.05 -25.84
N PRO A 78 17.81 6.01 -25.26
CA PRO A 78 17.26 7.03 -24.39
C PRO A 78 16.22 7.89 -25.11
N ILE A 79 15.03 8.05 -24.54
CA ILE A 79 13.94 8.86 -25.12
C ILE A 79 14.41 10.28 -25.39
N VAL A 80 15.17 10.87 -24.48
CA VAL A 80 15.68 12.24 -24.61
C VAL A 80 16.56 12.43 -25.86
N ILE A 81 17.41 11.46 -26.18
CA ILE A 81 18.22 11.50 -27.41
C ILE A 81 17.32 11.38 -28.65
N LEU A 82 16.36 10.43 -28.63
CA LEU A 82 15.41 10.28 -29.75
C LEU A 82 14.58 11.53 -29.98
N GLN A 83 14.13 12.20 -28.93
CA GLN A 83 13.40 13.46 -29.04
C GLN A 83 14.24 14.56 -29.67
N LYS A 84 15.51 14.69 -29.31
CA LYS A 84 16.43 15.64 -29.92
C LYS A 84 16.70 15.33 -31.39
N LEU A 85 16.96 14.07 -31.72
CA LEU A 85 17.11 13.66 -33.13
C LEU A 85 15.85 13.97 -33.94
N LEU A 86 14.66 13.76 -33.39
CA LEU A 86 13.41 14.10 -34.08
C LEU A 86 13.27 15.59 -34.33
N MET A 87 13.70 16.47 -33.41
CA MET A 87 13.67 17.92 -33.60
C MET A 87 14.59 18.40 -34.72
N LEU A 88 15.71 17.70 -34.91
CA LEU A 88 16.71 18.04 -35.93
C LEU A 88 16.36 17.50 -37.33
N SER A 89 15.49 16.51 -37.43
CA SER A 89 15.08 15.82 -38.66
C SER A 89 14.31 16.73 -39.62
N SER A 90 14.38 16.43 -40.93
CA SER A 90 13.52 17.02 -41.95
C SER A 90 12.07 16.50 -41.88
N ARG A 91 11.86 15.29 -41.37
CA ARG A 91 10.57 14.58 -41.31
C ARG A 91 10.19 14.09 -39.91
N PRO A 92 10.09 15.00 -38.92
CA PRO A 92 9.94 14.61 -37.53
C PRO A 92 8.64 13.80 -37.25
N LYS A 93 7.53 14.17 -37.90
CA LYS A 93 6.24 13.46 -37.74
C LYS A 93 6.30 12.00 -38.24
N TYR A 94 6.98 11.78 -39.37
CA TYR A 94 7.16 10.46 -39.97
C TYR A 94 7.99 9.55 -39.06
N PHE A 95 9.17 10.02 -38.64
CA PHE A 95 10.04 9.23 -37.73
C PHE A 95 9.43 9.00 -36.36
N ASN A 96 8.77 10.01 -35.79
CA ASN A 96 8.06 9.85 -34.50
C ASN A 96 7.01 8.73 -34.60
N ARG A 97 6.21 8.69 -35.68
CA ARG A 97 5.23 7.62 -35.88
C ARG A 97 5.88 6.24 -35.98
N LYS A 98 7.00 6.12 -36.73
CA LYS A 98 7.73 4.84 -36.87
C LYS A 98 8.34 4.39 -35.55
N ILE A 99 9.07 5.27 -34.85
CA ILE A 99 9.68 4.96 -33.54
C ILE A 99 8.60 4.50 -32.56
N ARG A 100 7.52 5.25 -32.41
CA ARG A 100 6.44 4.90 -31.47
C ARG A 100 5.78 3.55 -31.77
N LYS A 101 5.72 3.15 -33.03
CA LYS A 101 5.19 1.82 -33.40
C LYS A 101 6.15 0.68 -33.09
N SER A 102 7.45 0.95 -33.14
CA SER A 102 8.49 -0.06 -32.93
C SER A 102 8.81 -0.35 -31.47
N ILE A 103 8.41 0.50 -30.53
CA ILE A 103 8.72 0.33 -29.11
C ILE A 103 7.99 -0.89 -28.56
N THR A 104 8.74 -1.86 -28.04
CA THR A 104 8.22 -3.06 -27.37
C THR A 104 8.51 -3.08 -25.89
N GLN A 105 9.58 -2.44 -25.45
CA GLN A 105 9.99 -2.38 -24.05
C GLN A 105 10.51 -1.00 -23.65
N LEU A 106 10.42 -0.74 -22.37
CA LEU A 106 10.91 0.44 -21.68
C LEU A 106 11.83 0.03 -20.54
N LYS A 107 12.89 0.79 -20.29
CA LYS A 107 13.83 0.54 -19.19
C LYS A 107 14.36 1.86 -18.66
N VAL A 108 14.58 1.96 -17.35
CA VAL A 108 15.39 3.05 -16.79
C VAL A 108 16.86 2.78 -17.13
N ASN A 109 17.62 3.80 -17.52
CA ASN A 109 19.05 3.68 -17.90
C ASN A 109 19.95 3.39 -16.68
N SER A 110 19.64 2.29 -16.00
CA SER A 110 20.39 1.77 -14.85
C SER A 110 20.69 0.29 -15.08
N ALA A 111 21.87 -0.16 -14.70
CA ALA A 111 22.28 -1.56 -14.88
C ALA A 111 21.32 -2.53 -14.19
N SER A 112 20.84 -2.19 -12.99
CA SER A 112 19.93 -3.03 -12.20
C SER A 112 18.46 -2.95 -12.60
N ALA A 113 18.08 -1.98 -13.46
CA ALA A 113 16.69 -1.82 -13.86
C ALA A 113 16.25 -2.95 -14.80
N LYS A 114 15.09 -3.54 -14.52
CA LYS A 114 14.48 -4.55 -15.40
C LYS A 114 13.64 -3.87 -16.47
N PRO A 115 13.58 -4.45 -17.69
CA PRO A 115 12.68 -3.96 -18.73
C PRO A 115 11.21 -4.10 -18.33
N VAL A 116 10.39 -3.22 -18.85
CA VAL A 116 8.93 -3.17 -18.69
C VAL A 116 8.30 -3.25 -20.08
N ILE A 117 7.29 -4.09 -20.25
CA ILE A 117 6.54 -4.19 -21.52
C ILE A 117 5.90 -2.85 -21.84
N ALA A 118 6.08 -2.38 -23.05
CA ALA A 118 5.49 -1.12 -23.53
C ALA A 118 4.01 -1.31 -23.85
N VAL A 119 3.14 -0.67 -23.08
CA VAL A 119 1.69 -0.70 -23.31
C VAL A 119 1.31 0.50 -24.19
N HIS A 120 0.74 0.23 -25.36
CA HIS A 120 0.38 1.26 -26.36
C HIS A 120 -1.07 1.71 -26.28
N HIS A 121 -1.95 0.91 -25.69
CA HIS A 121 -3.38 1.14 -25.68
C HIS A 121 -3.98 0.80 -24.33
N LEU A 122 -5.09 1.43 -24.03
CA LEU A 122 -5.91 1.08 -22.89
C LEU A 122 -6.56 -0.29 -23.12
N SER A 123 -6.16 -1.28 -22.35
CA SER A 123 -6.73 -2.62 -22.33
C SER A 123 -7.73 -2.79 -21.19
N ARG A 124 -8.51 -3.85 -21.22
CA ARG A 124 -9.43 -4.23 -20.14
C ARG A 124 -8.69 -4.48 -18.82
N VAL A 125 -7.54 -5.16 -18.88
CA VAL A 125 -6.72 -5.43 -17.68
C VAL A 125 -6.12 -4.14 -17.13
N LEU A 126 -5.64 -3.25 -18.01
CA LEU A 126 -5.13 -1.94 -17.59
C LEU A 126 -6.23 -1.10 -16.93
N ALA A 127 -7.46 -1.13 -17.42
CA ALA A 127 -8.59 -0.45 -16.78
C ALA A 127 -8.84 -0.98 -15.35
N LYS A 128 -8.77 -2.29 -15.11
CA LYS A 128 -8.85 -2.87 -13.77
C LYS A 128 -7.73 -2.36 -12.86
N ILE A 129 -6.50 -2.34 -13.35
CA ILE A 129 -5.35 -1.81 -12.61
C ILE A 129 -5.60 -0.37 -12.16
N ILE A 130 -6.08 0.48 -13.09
CA ILE A 130 -6.37 1.88 -12.80
C ILE A 130 -7.50 2.02 -11.77
N GLY A 131 -8.55 1.23 -11.88
CA GLY A 131 -9.66 1.21 -10.92
C GLY A 131 -9.24 0.79 -9.52
N ALA A 132 -8.46 -0.28 -9.41
CA ALA A 132 -7.91 -0.77 -8.15
C ALA A 132 -6.98 0.27 -7.51
N PHE A 133 -6.12 0.88 -8.32
CA PHE A 133 -5.24 1.94 -7.86
C PHE A 133 -6.00 3.20 -7.44
N ALA A 134 -7.05 3.57 -8.15
CA ALA A 134 -7.93 4.69 -7.78
C ALA A 134 -8.59 4.48 -6.42
N ALA A 135 -9.01 3.24 -6.11
CA ALA A 135 -9.58 2.86 -4.82
C ALA A 135 -8.51 2.93 -3.70
N ASP A 136 -7.68 1.93 -3.58
CA ASP A 136 -6.79 1.71 -2.43
C ASP A 136 -5.29 1.85 -2.75
N GLY A 137 -4.93 2.17 -4.00
CA GLY A 137 -3.52 2.36 -4.35
C GLY A 137 -2.95 3.65 -3.78
N SER A 138 -1.70 3.66 -3.42
CA SER A 138 -0.93 4.87 -3.10
C SER A 138 0.30 4.97 -3.99
N LEU A 139 0.63 6.19 -4.38
CA LEU A 139 1.82 6.52 -5.15
C LEU A 139 2.69 7.46 -4.32
N SER A 140 3.88 7.01 -4.01
CA SER A 140 4.89 7.83 -3.34
C SER A 140 6.06 8.06 -4.29
N ILE A 141 6.42 9.32 -4.48
CA ILE A 141 7.62 9.71 -5.21
C ILE A 141 8.54 10.39 -4.21
N GLN A 142 9.73 9.85 -4.06
CA GLN A 142 10.76 10.42 -3.20
C GLN A 142 11.90 10.91 -4.08
N PHE A 143 12.36 12.12 -3.83
CA PHE A 143 13.65 12.58 -4.32
C PHE A 143 14.73 12.12 -3.34
N ILE A 144 15.79 11.57 -3.90
CA ILE A 144 16.98 11.19 -3.16
C ILE A 144 18.09 12.13 -3.64
N LEU A 145 18.51 13.02 -2.76
CA LEU A 145 19.71 13.83 -2.95
C LEU A 145 20.87 13.08 -2.31
N ALA A 146 21.90 12.76 -3.06
CA ALA A 146 23.04 12.00 -2.55
C ALA A 146 24.36 12.69 -2.90
N SER A 147 25.31 12.68 -1.95
CA SER A 147 26.68 13.18 -2.11
C SER A 147 27.66 12.27 -1.40
N SER A 148 28.89 12.22 -1.86
CA SER A 148 30.00 11.56 -1.16
C SER A 148 30.41 12.31 0.11
N ALA A 149 30.18 13.62 0.16
CA ALA A 149 30.48 14.46 1.32
C ALA A 149 29.19 14.90 2.03
N ARG A 150 29.14 14.68 3.35
CA ARG A 150 27.99 15.07 4.20
C ARG A 150 27.79 16.59 4.20
N GLN A 151 28.85 17.34 4.31
CA GLN A 151 28.85 18.80 4.32
C GLN A 151 28.17 19.41 3.08
N THR A 152 28.30 18.76 1.91
CA THR A 152 27.61 19.20 0.68
C THR A 152 26.09 19.14 0.80
N LEU A 153 25.54 18.21 1.58
CA LEU A 153 24.11 18.11 1.83
C LEU A 153 23.65 19.03 2.97
N GLU A 154 24.53 19.40 3.89
CA GLU A 154 24.27 20.35 4.98
C GLU A 154 24.22 21.81 4.49
N THR A 155 24.87 22.11 3.37
CA THR A 155 24.93 23.47 2.76
C THR A 155 23.98 23.65 1.59
N LEU A 156 22.85 22.93 1.54
CA LEU A 156 21.83 23.06 0.49
C LEU A 156 21.23 24.48 0.47
N PRO A 157 20.72 24.96 -0.69
CA PRO A 157 20.02 26.23 -0.79
C PRO A 157 18.90 26.38 0.26
N MET A 158 18.75 27.58 0.83
CA MET A 158 17.83 27.83 1.96
C MET A 158 16.38 27.44 1.65
N ASP A 159 15.91 27.66 0.43
CA ASP A 159 14.55 27.25 0.00
C ASP A 159 14.38 25.75 -0.04
N LEU A 160 15.44 25.04 -0.40
CA LEU A 160 15.47 23.58 -0.38
C LEU A 160 15.57 23.06 1.05
N MET A 161 16.35 23.69 1.91
CA MET A 161 16.45 23.37 3.33
C MET A 161 15.11 23.56 4.06
N LYS A 162 14.34 24.59 3.74
CA LYS A 162 12.96 24.76 4.24
C LYS A 162 12.02 23.65 3.80
N ALA A 163 12.17 23.12 2.58
CA ALA A 163 11.40 21.99 2.09
C ALA A 163 11.81 20.64 2.73
N ILE A 164 13.05 20.58 3.26
CA ILE A 164 13.67 19.36 3.82
C ILE A 164 13.55 19.28 5.35
N GLN A 165 12.99 20.27 6.03
CA GLN A 165 13.00 20.49 7.49
C GLN A 165 12.76 19.26 8.38
N THR A 166 12.23 18.15 7.83
CA THR A 166 11.97 16.91 8.56
C THR A 166 12.86 15.73 8.12
N SER A 167 13.73 15.92 7.13
CA SER A 167 14.51 14.83 6.55
C SER A 167 15.91 14.79 7.13
N LYS A 168 16.29 13.65 7.71
CA LYS A 168 17.63 13.42 8.27
C LYS A 168 18.60 12.99 7.16
N ILE A 169 19.84 13.49 7.22
CA ILE A 169 20.94 12.96 6.41
C ILE A 169 21.27 11.56 6.91
N GLN A 170 21.27 10.59 6.00
CA GLN A 170 21.53 9.19 6.29
C GLN A 170 22.77 8.72 5.51
N TRP A 171 23.48 7.74 6.03
CA TRP A 171 24.60 7.09 5.36
C TRP A 171 24.16 5.75 4.73
N SER A 172 24.52 5.54 3.49
CA SER A 172 24.35 4.26 2.80
C SER A 172 25.68 3.55 2.64
N SER A 173 25.91 2.50 3.44
CA SER A 173 27.12 1.66 3.34
C SER A 173 27.27 0.99 1.98
N ALA A 174 26.17 0.53 1.39
CA ALA A 174 26.16 -0.11 0.08
C ALA A 174 26.53 0.83 -1.07
N ARG A 175 26.25 2.13 -0.94
CA ARG A 175 26.54 3.15 -1.98
C ARG A 175 27.72 4.03 -1.64
N LYS A 176 28.26 3.92 -0.42
CA LYS A 176 29.32 4.80 0.13
C LYS A 176 29.00 6.28 -0.06
N GLN A 177 27.76 6.68 0.24
CA GLN A 177 27.26 8.04 0.05
C GLN A 177 26.29 8.45 1.16
N TYR A 178 26.29 9.74 1.49
CA TYR A 178 25.25 10.38 2.29
C TYR A 178 24.05 10.68 1.41
N TYR A 179 22.85 10.57 1.96
CA TYR A 179 21.63 10.88 1.22
C TYR A 179 20.55 11.48 2.10
N ILE A 180 19.69 12.27 1.47
CA ILE A 180 18.44 12.80 2.02
C ILE A 180 17.31 12.30 1.15
N ALA A 181 16.30 11.65 1.74
CA ALA A 181 15.08 11.24 1.05
C ALA A 181 13.98 12.28 1.33
N ILE A 182 13.45 12.88 0.28
CA ILE A 182 12.43 13.93 0.35
C ILE A 182 11.17 13.41 -0.33
N GLN A 183 10.05 13.38 0.40
CA GLN A 183 8.77 13.00 -0.18
C GLN A 183 8.22 14.12 -1.05
N LEU A 184 7.76 13.78 -2.25
CA LEU A 184 7.19 14.76 -3.17
C LEU A 184 5.84 15.23 -2.62
N ASN A 185 5.79 16.48 -2.24
CA ASN A 185 4.57 17.21 -1.92
C ASN A 185 4.52 18.49 -2.78
N GLU A 186 3.46 19.28 -2.66
CA GLU A 186 3.32 20.52 -3.44
C GLU A 186 4.47 21.51 -3.22
N ARG A 187 5.21 21.41 -2.10
CA ARG A 187 6.36 22.25 -1.77
C ARG A 187 7.65 21.86 -2.53
N THR A 188 7.68 20.68 -3.15
CA THR A 188 8.89 20.16 -3.85
C THR A 188 9.06 20.64 -5.27
N ARG A 189 8.22 21.57 -5.77
CA ARG A 189 8.45 22.29 -7.04
C ARG A 189 9.80 23.03 -7.05
N SER A 190 10.25 23.49 -5.88
CA SER A 190 11.56 24.11 -5.69
C SER A 190 12.75 23.19 -6.02
N ILE A 191 12.62 21.86 -5.86
CA ILE A 191 13.70 20.91 -6.22
C ILE A 191 13.97 20.94 -7.74
N THR A 192 12.92 21.02 -8.55
CA THR A 192 13.06 21.09 -10.00
C THR A 192 13.70 22.41 -10.43
N ALA A 193 13.38 23.51 -9.75
CA ALA A 193 13.97 24.81 -10.00
C ALA A 193 15.46 24.89 -9.60
N CYS A 194 15.86 24.16 -8.55
CA CYS A 194 17.24 24.10 -8.06
C CYS A 194 18.10 23.01 -8.70
N CYS A 195 17.59 22.26 -9.68
CA CYS A 195 18.30 21.10 -10.23
C CYS A 195 19.68 21.43 -10.81
N ASP A 196 19.84 22.57 -11.46
CA ASP A 196 21.13 22.96 -12.04
C ASP A 196 22.14 23.35 -10.96
N GLU A 197 21.71 24.06 -9.92
CA GLU A 197 22.56 24.39 -8.78
C GLU A 197 23.02 23.14 -8.01
N LEU A 198 22.09 22.20 -7.76
CA LEU A 198 22.42 20.93 -7.11
C LEU A 198 23.45 20.11 -7.90
N ARG A 199 23.39 20.17 -9.22
CA ARG A 199 24.39 19.53 -10.08
C ARG A 199 25.74 20.18 -10.01
N ASN A 200 25.79 21.52 -10.04
CA ASN A 200 27.03 22.26 -9.94
C ASN A 200 27.76 21.94 -8.62
N ARG A 201 27.01 21.55 -7.60
CA ARG A 201 27.52 21.06 -6.31
C ARG A 201 27.82 19.55 -6.27
N ASN A 202 27.81 18.84 -7.43
CA ASN A 202 27.98 17.39 -7.52
C ASN A 202 26.98 16.57 -6.70
N ILE A 203 25.77 17.07 -6.48
CA ILE A 203 24.71 16.35 -5.82
C ILE A 203 23.97 15.47 -6.82
N LEU A 204 23.97 14.18 -6.58
CA LEU A 204 23.22 13.22 -7.37
C LEU A 204 21.74 13.30 -7.01
N ILE A 205 20.90 13.59 -7.99
CA ILE A 205 19.43 13.60 -7.84
C ILE A 205 18.87 12.31 -8.42
N GLN A 206 18.21 11.54 -7.59
CA GLN A 206 17.49 10.33 -8.00
C GLN A 206 16.02 10.42 -7.59
N THR A 207 15.14 9.82 -8.36
CA THR A 207 13.72 9.68 -8.00
C THR A 207 13.41 8.22 -7.72
N HIS A 208 12.87 7.94 -6.54
CA HIS A 208 12.37 6.63 -6.15
C HIS A 208 10.85 6.63 -6.20
N HIS A 209 10.28 5.70 -6.94
CA HIS A 209 8.84 5.61 -7.18
C HIS A 209 8.32 4.33 -6.55
N VAL A 210 7.40 4.46 -5.63
CA VAL A 210 6.76 3.34 -4.94
C VAL A 210 5.27 3.37 -5.19
N ILE A 211 4.75 2.26 -5.68
CA ILE A 211 3.33 1.99 -5.82
C ILE A 211 3.00 0.95 -4.75
N GLU A 212 2.09 1.29 -3.87
CA GLU A 212 1.59 0.39 -2.83
C GLU A 212 0.08 0.24 -2.96
N LEU A 213 -0.41 -0.97 -2.76
CA LEU A 213 -1.82 -1.27 -2.66
C LEU A 213 -2.04 -2.23 -1.50
N THR A 214 -3.09 -1.97 -0.71
CA THR A 214 -3.40 -2.76 0.49
C THR A 214 -4.86 -3.20 0.46
N ASP A 215 -5.15 -4.41 0.96
CA ASP A 215 -6.51 -4.93 1.15
C ASP A 215 -6.52 -5.92 2.34
N GLU A 216 -7.67 -6.13 2.94
CA GLU A 216 -7.85 -7.17 3.96
C GLU A 216 -7.81 -8.60 3.36
N TYR A 217 -8.06 -8.74 2.06
CA TYR A 217 -8.08 -10.00 1.34
C TYR A 217 -6.80 -10.20 0.52
N GLU A 218 -6.10 -11.30 0.79
CA GLU A 218 -4.88 -11.68 0.07
C GLU A 218 -5.12 -11.87 -1.42
N ASP A 219 -6.23 -12.48 -1.79
CA ASP A 219 -6.57 -12.80 -3.17
C ASP A 219 -6.81 -11.55 -4.03
N SER A 220 -7.35 -10.47 -3.46
CA SER A 220 -7.46 -9.17 -4.13
C SER A 220 -6.08 -8.60 -4.45
N VAL A 221 -5.18 -8.61 -3.47
CA VAL A 221 -3.81 -8.08 -3.62
C VAL A 221 -3.00 -8.92 -4.61
N ARG A 222 -3.15 -10.25 -4.58
CA ARG A 222 -2.53 -11.16 -5.56
C ARG A 222 -3.10 -10.98 -6.96
N ALA A 223 -4.40 -10.73 -7.11
CA ALA A 223 -5.01 -10.42 -8.40
C ALA A 223 -4.43 -9.14 -9.00
N PHE A 224 -4.27 -8.08 -8.21
CA PHE A 224 -3.62 -6.85 -8.65
C PHE A 224 -2.17 -7.10 -9.10
N ALA A 225 -1.40 -7.86 -8.31
CA ALA A 225 -0.02 -8.20 -8.67
C ALA A 225 0.06 -8.98 -10.00
N ARG A 226 -0.86 -9.92 -10.21
CA ARG A 226 -0.98 -10.66 -11.47
C ARG A 226 -1.30 -9.75 -12.65
N TRP A 227 -2.28 -8.85 -12.53
CA TRP A 227 -2.63 -7.90 -13.60
C TRP A 227 -1.45 -6.99 -13.99
N ILE A 228 -0.68 -6.51 -13.01
CA ILE A 228 0.54 -5.72 -13.27
C ILE A 228 1.57 -6.57 -14.02
N ASN A 229 1.79 -7.82 -13.58
CA ASN A 229 2.76 -8.69 -14.23
C ASN A 229 2.34 -9.06 -15.67
N GLU A 230 1.06 -9.40 -15.89
CA GLU A 230 0.52 -9.70 -17.23
C GLU A 230 0.59 -8.50 -18.18
N THR A 231 0.36 -7.28 -17.68
CA THR A 231 0.32 -6.07 -18.50
C THR A 231 1.71 -5.50 -18.77
N PHE A 232 2.58 -5.48 -17.76
CA PHE A 232 3.85 -4.77 -17.80
C PHE A 232 5.08 -5.67 -17.64
N GLY A 233 4.91 -6.96 -17.38
CA GLY A 233 6.03 -7.88 -17.08
C GLY A 233 6.73 -7.58 -15.75
N VAL A 234 6.10 -6.81 -14.86
CA VAL A 234 6.69 -6.34 -13.61
C VAL A 234 6.22 -7.21 -12.45
N LYS A 235 7.18 -7.84 -11.76
CA LYS A 235 6.91 -8.57 -10.52
C LYS A 235 6.90 -7.59 -9.32
N PRO A 236 6.11 -7.85 -8.26
CA PRO A 236 6.14 -7.03 -7.07
C PRO A 236 7.52 -7.06 -6.38
N THR A 237 7.88 -5.96 -5.75
CA THR A 237 9.08 -5.85 -4.91
C THR A 237 8.85 -6.57 -3.57
N SER A 238 7.64 -6.43 -3.00
CA SER A 238 7.17 -7.24 -1.87
C SER A 238 5.68 -7.51 -1.97
N LEU A 239 5.26 -8.63 -1.39
CA LEU A 239 3.88 -9.01 -1.14
C LEU A 239 3.84 -9.63 0.26
N ASP A 240 3.35 -8.88 1.23
CA ASP A 240 3.42 -9.22 2.64
C ASP A 240 2.20 -8.71 3.43
N ILE A 241 2.16 -9.07 4.71
CA ILE A 241 1.17 -8.52 5.66
C ILE A 241 1.72 -7.19 6.20
N LYS A 242 0.97 -6.13 6.07
CA LYS A 242 1.35 -4.79 6.58
C LYS A 242 1.49 -4.84 8.10
N ARG A 243 2.69 -4.50 8.60
CA ARG A 243 2.98 -4.50 10.04
C ARG A 243 1.96 -3.65 10.83
N GLY A 244 1.44 -4.21 11.93
CA GLY A 244 0.46 -3.54 12.79
C GLY A 244 -0.97 -3.43 12.23
N LYS A 245 -1.22 -3.94 11.01
CA LYS A 245 -2.55 -3.99 10.40
C LYS A 245 -2.84 -5.42 9.93
N ARG A 246 -4.12 -5.83 9.94
CA ARG A 246 -4.56 -7.11 9.35
C ARG A 246 -4.86 -6.92 7.86
N ALA A 247 -3.93 -6.35 7.13
CA ALA A 247 -4.09 -6.08 5.71
C ALA A 247 -2.89 -6.64 4.95
N TRP A 248 -3.15 -7.26 3.82
CA TRP A 248 -2.15 -7.64 2.84
C TRP A 248 -1.71 -6.42 2.05
N ARG A 249 -0.46 -6.42 1.64
CA ARG A 249 0.15 -5.31 0.93
C ARG A 249 0.98 -5.83 -0.23
N VAL A 250 0.90 -5.14 -1.37
CA VAL A 250 1.82 -5.33 -2.49
C VAL A 250 2.53 -4.01 -2.80
N ILE A 251 3.82 -4.10 -3.05
CA ILE A 251 4.68 -2.95 -3.37
C ILE A 251 5.38 -3.20 -4.71
N PHE A 252 5.39 -2.16 -5.55
CA PHE A 252 6.17 -2.10 -6.77
C PHE A 252 7.08 -0.86 -6.72
N SER A 253 8.40 -1.10 -6.69
CA SER A 253 9.40 -0.04 -6.85
C SER A 253 9.76 0.09 -8.32
N ASN A 254 8.91 0.77 -9.09
CA ASN A 254 9.09 0.87 -10.54
C ASN A 254 8.70 2.25 -11.09
N LYS A 255 9.71 2.99 -11.58
CA LYS A 255 9.55 4.34 -12.13
C LYS A 255 8.65 4.37 -13.36
N ILE A 256 8.80 3.41 -14.26
CA ILE A 256 8.05 3.40 -15.53
C ILE A 256 6.57 3.17 -15.25
N LEU A 257 6.24 2.18 -14.40
CA LEU A 257 4.86 1.92 -13.99
C LEU A 257 4.23 3.15 -13.33
N ALA A 258 4.96 3.81 -12.41
CA ALA A 258 4.48 5.04 -11.78
C ALA A 258 4.21 6.15 -12.81
N ARG A 259 5.09 6.31 -13.78
CA ARG A 259 4.91 7.29 -14.86
C ARG A 259 3.72 6.97 -15.76
N TYR A 260 3.45 5.69 -16.05
CA TYR A 260 2.21 5.32 -16.75
C TYR A 260 0.98 5.80 -16.00
N LEU A 261 0.92 5.59 -14.68
CA LEU A 261 -0.22 6.01 -13.86
C LEU A 261 -0.39 7.53 -13.85
N ILE A 262 0.71 8.27 -13.77
CA ILE A 262 0.69 9.74 -13.73
C ILE A 262 0.33 10.31 -15.10
N GLU A 263 1.12 9.99 -16.13
CA GLU A 263 1.08 10.66 -17.41
C GLU A 263 -0.15 10.32 -18.26
N PHE A 264 -0.64 9.08 -18.13
CA PHE A 264 -1.77 8.64 -18.97
C PHE A 264 -3.10 8.65 -18.25
N PHE A 265 -3.10 8.64 -16.93
CA PHE A 265 -4.33 8.55 -16.13
C PHE A 265 -4.47 9.65 -15.08
N GLY A 266 -3.50 10.57 -14.99
CA GLY A 266 -3.56 11.71 -14.07
C GLY A 266 -3.52 11.31 -12.59
N MET A 267 -2.97 10.13 -12.27
CA MET A 267 -2.88 9.69 -10.87
C MET A 267 -1.89 10.56 -10.12
N LYS A 268 -2.32 11.08 -8.97
CA LYS A 268 -1.51 11.98 -8.15
C LYS A 268 -0.66 11.22 -7.14
N SER A 269 0.53 11.73 -6.86
CA SER A 269 1.34 11.31 -5.72
C SER A 269 0.82 11.95 -4.43
N GLY A 270 0.94 11.26 -3.30
CA GLY A 270 0.51 11.74 -2.00
C GLY A 270 -0.97 11.49 -1.68
N MET A 271 -1.59 12.38 -0.91
CA MET A 271 -2.98 12.23 -0.48
C MET A 271 -3.96 12.44 -1.64
N LYS A 272 -4.52 11.35 -2.14
CA LYS A 272 -5.52 11.35 -3.21
C LYS A 272 -6.98 11.26 -2.72
N THR A 273 -7.19 10.96 -1.47
CA THR A 273 -8.45 10.48 -0.86
C THR A 273 -9.70 11.29 -1.26
N TYR A 274 -9.60 12.61 -1.38
CA TYR A 274 -10.72 13.49 -1.72
C TYR A 274 -10.82 13.86 -3.20
N ASN A 275 -9.74 13.66 -3.97
CA ASN A 275 -9.59 14.17 -5.34
C ASN A 275 -9.51 13.06 -6.40
N VAL A 276 -9.86 11.82 -6.03
CA VAL A 276 -9.92 10.72 -6.99
C VAL A 276 -11.10 10.92 -7.93
N THR A 277 -10.88 10.69 -9.20
CA THR A 277 -11.92 10.73 -10.23
C THR A 277 -11.73 9.58 -11.21
N GLU A 278 -12.74 9.27 -12.00
CA GLU A 278 -12.57 8.44 -13.19
C GLU A 278 -11.66 9.21 -14.17
N PRO A 279 -10.49 8.64 -14.58
CA PRO A 279 -9.64 9.30 -15.56
C PRO A 279 -10.37 9.55 -16.88
N GLU A 280 -10.12 10.69 -17.52
CA GLU A 280 -10.81 11.08 -18.74
C GLU A 280 -10.69 10.03 -19.87
N ARG A 281 -9.53 9.35 -19.94
CA ARG A 281 -9.33 8.27 -20.91
C ARG A 281 -10.20 7.05 -20.64
N ILE A 282 -10.54 6.77 -19.39
CA ILE A 282 -11.48 5.72 -18.99
C ILE A 282 -12.91 6.18 -19.32
N LYS A 283 -13.26 7.40 -18.91
CA LYS A 283 -14.58 8.00 -19.10
C LYS A 283 -15.00 8.05 -20.58
N SER A 284 -14.07 8.41 -21.46
CA SER A 284 -14.30 8.46 -22.91
C SER A 284 -14.21 7.10 -23.63
N SER A 285 -14.03 6.02 -22.88
CA SER A 285 -13.92 4.67 -23.45
C SER A 285 -15.28 3.95 -23.50
N PRO A 286 -15.40 2.86 -24.29
CA PRO A 286 -16.59 2.02 -24.30
C PRO A 286 -16.96 1.51 -22.91
N LEU A 287 -18.26 1.29 -22.67
CA LEU A 287 -18.79 0.82 -21.38
C LEU A 287 -18.06 -0.41 -20.83
N GLN A 288 -17.59 -1.31 -21.70
CA GLN A 288 -16.83 -2.48 -21.26
C GLN A 288 -15.52 -2.10 -20.53
N ILE A 289 -14.80 -1.09 -21.00
CA ILE A 289 -13.57 -0.57 -20.35
C ILE A 289 -13.92 0.12 -19.03
N ARG A 290 -14.98 0.95 -19.03
CA ARG A 290 -15.47 1.62 -17.81
C ARG A 290 -15.93 0.58 -16.76
N ARG A 291 -16.56 -0.52 -17.21
CA ARG A 291 -16.93 -1.65 -16.35
C ARG A 291 -15.72 -2.34 -15.73
N ASP A 292 -14.66 -2.56 -16.53
CA ASP A 292 -13.42 -3.15 -16.03
C ASP A 292 -12.70 -2.20 -15.05
N PHE A 293 -12.77 -0.90 -15.25
CA PHE A 293 -12.33 0.09 -14.26
C PHE A 293 -13.12 -0.02 -12.95
N ALA A 294 -14.45 -0.05 -13.02
CA ALA A 294 -15.31 -0.23 -11.85
C ALA A 294 -15.06 -1.58 -11.16
N LYS A 295 -14.75 -2.65 -11.92
CA LYS A 295 -14.35 -3.94 -11.38
C LYS A 295 -13.10 -3.83 -10.52
N GLY A 296 -12.08 -3.13 -10.99
CA GLY A 296 -10.89 -2.86 -10.21
C GLY A 296 -11.20 -2.08 -8.93
N ALA A 297 -12.01 -1.02 -9.01
CA ALA A 297 -12.40 -0.22 -7.86
C ALA A 297 -13.19 -1.03 -6.80
N LEU A 298 -14.17 -1.81 -7.24
CA LEU A 298 -15.02 -2.62 -6.36
C LEU A 298 -14.29 -3.78 -5.69
N MET A 299 -13.23 -4.28 -6.32
CA MET A 299 -12.36 -5.29 -5.70
C MET A 299 -11.77 -4.79 -4.37
N PHE A 300 -11.50 -3.49 -4.24
CA PHE A 300 -10.85 -2.89 -3.06
C PHE A 300 -11.86 -2.13 -2.19
N ASP A 301 -12.49 -1.09 -2.68
CA ASP A 301 -13.44 -0.24 -1.93
C ASP A 301 -14.88 -0.78 -1.94
N GLY A 302 -15.16 -1.85 -2.69
CA GLY A 302 -16.48 -2.48 -2.71
C GLY A 302 -16.68 -3.42 -1.52
N CYS A 303 -17.87 -3.41 -0.94
CA CYS A 303 -18.29 -4.34 0.10
C CYS A 303 -19.47 -5.19 -0.37
N VAL A 304 -19.37 -6.50 -0.18
CA VAL A 304 -20.47 -7.44 -0.41
C VAL A 304 -21.06 -7.81 0.95
N THR A 305 -22.30 -7.44 1.20
CA THR A 305 -22.99 -7.76 2.45
C THR A 305 -23.57 -9.18 2.41
N LYS A 306 -23.82 -9.79 3.56
CA LYS A 306 -24.44 -11.11 3.66
C LYS A 306 -25.85 -11.18 3.04
N GLY A 307 -26.55 -10.04 2.94
CA GLY A 307 -27.85 -9.94 2.28
C GLY A 307 -27.77 -9.71 0.77
N GLY A 308 -26.59 -9.84 0.15
CA GLY A 308 -26.38 -9.72 -1.29
C GLY A 308 -26.36 -8.29 -1.82
N LYS A 309 -26.38 -7.29 -0.95
CA LYS A 309 -26.17 -5.90 -1.38
C LYS A 309 -24.69 -5.66 -1.60
N ILE A 310 -24.37 -5.00 -2.70
CA ILE A 310 -23.04 -4.43 -2.91
C ILE A 310 -23.12 -2.96 -2.56
N SER A 311 -22.12 -2.48 -1.83
CA SER A 311 -21.91 -1.05 -1.61
C SER A 311 -20.52 -0.67 -2.13
N PHE A 312 -20.43 0.57 -2.59
CA PHE A 312 -19.17 1.23 -2.87
C PHE A 312 -19.10 2.50 -2.04
N SER A 313 -17.98 2.75 -1.39
CA SER A 313 -17.78 3.95 -0.59
C SER A 313 -16.49 4.64 -0.96
N SER A 314 -16.51 5.98 -1.05
CA SER A 314 -15.34 6.80 -1.28
C SER A 314 -15.47 8.16 -0.63
N LYS A 315 -14.36 8.74 -0.18
CA LYS A 315 -14.34 10.14 0.27
C LYS A 315 -14.43 11.12 -0.90
N SER A 316 -14.12 10.67 -2.11
CA SER A 316 -14.32 11.48 -3.33
C SER A 316 -15.74 11.30 -3.87
N LYS A 317 -16.51 12.42 -3.90
CA LYS A 317 -17.84 12.45 -4.53
C LYS A 317 -17.77 12.06 -6.00
N ASN A 318 -16.81 12.64 -6.72
CA ASN A 318 -16.67 12.40 -8.17
C ASN A 318 -16.38 10.94 -8.49
N PHE A 319 -15.60 10.25 -7.67
CA PHE A 319 -15.30 8.83 -7.88
C PHE A 319 -16.55 7.98 -7.60
N ALA A 320 -17.26 8.24 -6.50
CA ALA A 320 -18.51 7.53 -6.20
C ALA A 320 -19.57 7.77 -7.28
N THR A 321 -19.70 9.00 -7.79
CA THR A 321 -20.59 9.32 -8.91
C THR A 321 -20.22 8.56 -10.18
N ALA A 322 -18.92 8.45 -10.52
CA ALA A 322 -18.47 7.69 -11.68
C ALA A 322 -18.87 6.20 -11.61
N ILE A 323 -18.74 5.57 -10.44
CA ILE A 323 -19.18 4.19 -10.24
C ILE A 323 -20.72 4.08 -10.38
N GLN A 324 -21.46 5.07 -9.85
CA GLN A 324 -22.91 5.15 -10.00
C GLN A 324 -23.33 5.23 -11.47
N GLU A 325 -22.70 6.10 -12.26
CA GLU A 325 -22.95 6.27 -13.69
C GLU A 325 -22.66 4.98 -14.49
N ILE A 326 -21.59 4.27 -14.14
CA ILE A 326 -21.25 2.97 -14.75
C ILE A 326 -22.33 1.94 -14.43
N TRP A 327 -22.81 1.88 -13.19
CA TRP A 327 -23.91 0.99 -12.80
C TRP A 327 -25.22 1.35 -13.53
N ALA A 328 -25.56 2.63 -13.61
CA ALA A 328 -26.73 3.10 -14.36
C ALA A 328 -26.65 2.69 -15.84
N SER A 329 -25.49 2.93 -16.49
CA SER A 329 -25.25 2.54 -17.89
C SER A 329 -25.34 1.03 -18.10
N ASP A 330 -25.07 0.24 -17.06
CA ASP A 330 -25.12 -1.22 -17.06
C ASP A 330 -26.49 -1.78 -16.60
N LYS A 331 -27.46 -0.89 -16.41
CA LYS A 331 -28.81 -1.20 -15.95
C LYS A 331 -28.83 -1.95 -14.61
N ILE A 332 -27.93 -1.59 -13.70
CA ILE A 332 -27.90 -2.10 -12.34
C ILE A 332 -28.74 -1.16 -11.47
N ALA A 333 -29.77 -1.70 -10.84
CA ALA A 333 -30.59 -0.94 -9.92
C ALA A 333 -29.78 -0.56 -8.67
N HIS A 334 -29.66 0.73 -8.39
CA HIS A 334 -28.91 1.29 -7.28
C HIS A 334 -29.67 2.44 -6.62
N GLY A 335 -29.34 2.70 -5.34
CA GLY A 335 -29.87 3.85 -4.61
C GLY A 335 -29.21 5.17 -5.02
N ALA A 336 -29.73 6.23 -4.47
CA ALA A 336 -29.12 7.56 -4.58
C ALA A 336 -27.77 7.58 -3.84
N LEU A 337 -26.84 8.40 -4.32
CA LEU A 337 -25.59 8.66 -3.65
C LEU A 337 -25.87 9.36 -2.31
N SER A 338 -25.42 8.78 -1.22
CA SER A 338 -25.61 9.30 0.13
C SER A 338 -24.27 9.60 0.80
N LYS A 339 -24.26 10.53 1.76
CA LYS A 339 -23.07 10.82 2.56
C LYS A 339 -23.20 10.16 3.93
N SER A 340 -22.25 9.31 4.28
CA SER A 340 -22.23 8.62 5.58
C SER A 340 -21.82 9.58 6.72
N LYS A 341 -22.08 9.18 7.97
CA LYS A 341 -21.62 9.92 9.17
C LYS A 341 -20.10 10.08 9.22
N ARG A 342 -19.33 9.23 8.50
CA ARG A 342 -17.87 9.31 8.38
C ARG A 342 -17.39 10.22 7.25
N GLY A 343 -18.32 10.90 6.58
CA GLY A 343 -18.02 11.81 5.47
C GLY A 343 -17.75 11.12 4.13
N GLU A 344 -17.96 9.80 4.03
CA GLU A 344 -17.81 9.03 2.79
C GLU A 344 -19.09 9.09 1.96
N TYR A 345 -18.95 9.17 0.66
CA TYR A 345 -20.06 9.03 -0.31
C TYR A 345 -20.27 7.55 -0.57
N VAL A 346 -21.50 7.07 -0.40
CA VAL A 346 -21.84 5.66 -0.48
C VAL A 346 -22.99 5.45 -1.45
N ILE A 347 -22.86 4.44 -2.30
CA ILE A 347 -23.92 3.92 -3.17
C ILE A 347 -24.17 2.45 -2.86
N TYR A 348 -25.41 1.99 -3.05
CA TYR A 348 -25.83 0.61 -2.80
C TYR A 348 -26.61 0.07 -3.97
N THR A 349 -26.46 -1.23 -4.25
CA THR A 349 -27.40 -1.94 -5.11
C THR A 349 -28.72 -2.19 -4.39
N ILE A 350 -29.87 -1.99 -5.07
CA ILE A 350 -31.20 -2.08 -4.41
C ILE A 350 -31.74 -3.51 -4.46
N ALA A 351 -31.54 -4.27 -5.54
CA ALA A 351 -32.22 -5.53 -5.75
C ALA A 351 -31.29 -6.75 -5.61
N PRO A 352 -31.63 -7.72 -4.73
CA PRO A 352 -30.91 -8.98 -4.61
C PRO A 352 -30.91 -9.80 -5.91
N ASN A 353 -32.00 -9.70 -6.70
CA ASN A 353 -32.18 -10.49 -7.93
C ASN A 353 -31.22 -10.14 -9.09
N ASN A 354 -30.39 -9.10 -8.94
CA ASN A 354 -29.38 -8.73 -9.92
C ASN A 354 -27.97 -9.25 -9.57
N ASN A 355 -27.85 -10.12 -8.57
CA ASN A 355 -26.54 -10.58 -8.07
C ASN A 355 -25.68 -11.24 -9.15
N HIS A 356 -26.26 -12.01 -10.07
CA HIS A 356 -25.53 -12.61 -11.19
C HIS A 356 -24.96 -11.56 -12.16
N ARG A 357 -25.65 -10.41 -12.36
CA ARG A 357 -25.14 -9.28 -13.16
C ARG A 357 -23.98 -8.58 -12.48
N LEU A 358 -23.93 -8.62 -11.15
CA LEU A 358 -22.90 -7.99 -10.35
C LEU A 358 -21.63 -8.84 -10.27
N LEU A 359 -21.70 -10.16 -10.52
CA LEU A 359 -20.53 -11.05 -10.55
C LEU A 359 -19.44 -10.56 -11.51
N LYS A 360 -19.81 -9.93 -12.62
CA LYS A 360 -18.86 -9.37 -13.58
C LYS A 360 -17.98 -8.25 -13.04
N TYR A 361 -18.39 -7.63 -11.93
CA TYR A 361 -17.64 -6.57 -11.24
C TYR A 361 -16.64 -7.08 -10.21
N PHE A 362 -16.53 -8.40 -10.05
CA PHE A 362 -15.51 -9.00 -9.19
C PHE A 362 -14.64 -9.97 -9.97
N GLU A 363 -13.40 -10.11 -9.57
CA GLU A 363 -12.50 -11.07 -10.19
C GLU A 363 -12.90 -12.50 -9.77
N PRO A 364 -13.01 -13.44 -10.72
CA PRO A 364 -13.34 -14.82 -10.40
C PRO A 364 -12.42 -15.41 -9.33
N ASN A 365 -12.98 -16.27 -8.49
CA ASN A 365 -12.29 -16.98 -7.41
C ASN A 365 -11.81 -16.12 -6.22
N THR A 366 -12.04 -14.80 -6.24
CA THR A 366 -11.79 -13.95 -5.06
C THR A 366 -12.86 -14.14 -3.99
N GLN A 367 -12.55 -13.79 -2.74
CA GLN A 367 -13.49 -13.95 -1.62
C GLN A 367 -14.80 -13.19 -1.84
N LYS A 368 -14.70 -11.94 -2.36
CA LYS A 368 -15.88 -11.12 -2.66
C LYS A 368 -16.73 -11.76 -3.76
N TRP A 369 -16.11 -12.31 -4.80
CA TRP A 369 -16.79 -13.02 -5.88
C TRP A 369 -17.45 -14.32 -5.39
N LYS A 370 -16.75 -15.12 -4.60
CA LYS A 370 -17.29 -16.36 -4.00
C LYS A 370 -18.47 -16.05 -3.08
N LEU A 371 -18.36 -15.00 -2.26
CA LEU A 371 -19.46 -14.58 -1.39
C LEU A 371 -20.70 -14.18 -2.21
N LEU A 372 -20.52 -13.38 -3.26
CA LEU A 372 -21.62 -12.94 -4.10
C LEU A 372 -22.27 -14.12 -4.83
N ARG A 373 -21.47 -15.03 -5.35
CA ARG A 373 -21.95 -16.24 -6.05
C ARG A 373 -22.71 -17.16 -5.11
N TRP A 374 -22.22 -17.37 -3.89
CA TRP A 374 -22.92 -18.14 -2.87
C TRP A 374 -24.27 -17.51 -2.49
N ILE A 375 -24.34 -16.20 -2.32
CA ILE A 375 -25.59 -15.47 -2.05
C ILE A 375 -26.55 -15.58 -3.22
N SER A 376 -26.05 -15.73 -4.45
CA SER A 376 -26.86 -15.92 -5.66
C SER A 376 -27.37 -17.36 -5.85
N GLY A 377 -27.18 -18.24 -4.85
CA GLY A 377 -27.71 -19.61 -4.86
C GLY A 377 -26.73 -20.70 -5.31
N ASP A 378 -25.47 -20.38 -5.59
CA ASP A 378 -24.46 -21.39 -5.91
C ASP A 378 -23.79 -21.92 -4.64
N GLU A 379 -24.32 -23.01 -4.11
CA GLU A 379 -23.80 -23.66 -2.88
C GLU A 379 -22.36 -24.15 -3.01
N LYS A 380 -21.90 -24.52 -4.23
CA LYS A 380 -20.50 -24.93 -4.46
C LYS A 380 -19.52 -23.78 -4.30
N SER A 381 -20.00 -22.56 -4.41
CA SER A 381 -19.20 -21.34 -4.22
C SER A 381 -19.21 -20.83 -2.80
N LYS A 382 -19.66 -21.62 -1.81
CA LYS A 382 -19.57 -21.24 -0.40
C LYS A 382 -18.16 -20.74 -0.12
N PRO A 383 -17.98 -19.45 0.17
CA PRO A 383 -16.65 -18.94 0.43
C PRO A 383 -16.08 -19.79 1.57
N ILE A 384 -14.82 -20.18 1.46
CA ILE A 384 -14.05 -20.54 2.64
C ILE A 384 -13.98 -19.25 3.44
N ILE A 385 -15.07 -18.94 4.13
CA ILE A 385 -15.03 -18.01 5.22
C ILE A 385 -13.98 -18.68 6.10
N LYS A 386 -12.73 -18.18 6.07
CA LYS A 386 -11.78 -18.53 7.13
C LYS A 386 -12.61 -18.53 8.35
N GLU A 387 -12.53 -19.55 9.21
CA GLU A 387 -13.29 -19.62 10.46
C GLU A 387 -13.19 -18.34 11.30
N ASN A 388 -12.28 -17.45 10.94
CA ASN A 388 -12.14 -16.04 11.29
C ASN A 388 -13.19 -15.09 10.65
N GLY A 389 -14.15 -15.58 9.88
CA GLY A 389 -15.32 -14.80 9.45
C GLY A 389 -16.08 -14.29 10.67
N ALA A 390 -16.75 -13.15 10.54
CA ALA A 390 -17.35 -12.38 11.64
C ALA A 390 -17.79 -13.26 12.81
N LEU A 391 -17.17 -13.05 13.96
CA LEU A 391 -17.57 -13.72 15.19
C LEU A 391 -19.08 -13.51 15.33
N SER A 392 -19.83 -14.58 15.58
CA SER A 392 -21.27 -14.50 15.78
C SER A 392 -21.64 -15.25 17.04
N THR A 393 -22.76 -14.87 17.63
CA THR A 393 -23.33 -15.57 18.78
C THR A 393 -23.50 -17.07 18.51
N ARG A 394 -23.95 -17.44 17.29
CA ARG A 394 -24.11 -18.83 16.86
C ARG A 394 -22.79 -19.62 16.91
N LYS A 395 -21.67 -19.03 16.46
CA LYS A 395 -20.35 -19.70 16.49
C LYS A 395 -19.86 -19.93 17.91
N ILE A 396 -20.05 -18.95 18.79
CA ILE A 396 -19.69 -19.10 20.21
C ILE A 396 -20.54 -20.20 20.83
N LEU A 397 -21.84 -20.24 20.59
CA LEU A 397 -22.73 -21.29 21.10
C LEU A 397 -22.36 -22.68 20.57
N LEU A 398 -22.02 -22.81 19.27
CA LEU A 398 -21.58 -24.08 18.69
C LEU A 398 -20.28 -24.58 19.35
N LEU A 399 -19.34 -23.66 19.59
CA LEU A 399 -18.10 -24.00 20.28
C LEU A 399 -18.38 -24.39 21.73
N LEU A 400 -19.21 -23.64 22.45
CA LEU A 400 -19.58 -23.95 23.83
C LEU A 400 -20.33 -25.31 23.95
N LYS A 401 -21.19 -25.65 22.97
CA LYS A 401 -21.80 -27.00 22.92
C LYS A 401 -20.75 -28.12 22.82
N LYS A 402 -19.63 -27.86 22.15
CA LYS A 402 -18.53 -28.83 22.00
C LYS A 402 -17.64 -28.92 23.22
N VAL A 403 -17.30 -27.76 23.82
CA VAL A 403 -16.33 -27.72 24.96
C VAL A 403 -17.01 -27.60 26.33
N ARG A 404 -18.33 -27.42 26.37
CA ARG A 404 -19.21 -27.23 27.57
C ARG A 404 -18.92 -25.92 28.30
N SER A 405 -17.67 -25.67 28.67
CA SER A 405 -17.24 -24.43 29.33
C SER A 405 -15.88 -23.99 28.78
N CYS A 406 -15.64 -22.69 28.74
CA CYS A 406 -14.35 -22.12 28.37
C CYS A 406 -14.17 -20.73 28.97
N ASP A 407 -12.93 -20.24 29.00
CA ASP A 407 -12.64 -18.86 29.36
C ASP A 407 -12.62 -17.96 28.12
N VAL A 408 -12.58 -16.65 28.37
CA VAL A 408 -12.55 -15.65 27.29
C VAL A 408 -11.26 -15.75 26.47
N ASN A 409 -10.13 -16.09 27.10
CA ASN A 409 -8.84 -16.22 26.40
C ASN A 409 -8.85 -17.39 25.41
N PHE A 410 -9.51 -18.50 25.76
CA PHE A 410 -9.74 -19.61 24.84
C PHE A 410 -10.54 -19.13 23.60
N LEU A 411 -11.59 -18.33 23.80
CA LEU A 411 -12.36 -17.76 22.70
C LEU A 411 -11.53 -16.79 21.86
N GLU A 412 -10.70 -15.94 22.49
CA GLU A 412 -9.78 -15.05 21.79
C GLU A 412 -8.81 -15.81 20.88
N HIS A 413 -8.19 -16.86 21.42
CA HIS A 413 -7.26 -17.71 20.69
C HIS A 413 -7.96 -18.48 19.57
N HIS A 414 -9.09 -19.13 19.90
CA HIS A 414 -9.84 -19.96 18.95
C HIS A 414 -10.39 -19.13 17.78
N PHE A 415 -10.93 -17.95 18.04
CA PHE A 415 -11.52 -17.09 17.01
C PHE A 415 -10.54 -16.06 16.44
N GLY A 416 -9.33 -15.94 16.97
CA GLY A 416 -8.36 -14.92 16.57
C GLY A 416 -8.90 -13.49 16.70
N ARG A 417 -9.80 -13.24 17.69
CA ARG A 417 -10.47 -11.96 17.88
C ARG A 417 -10.05 -11.29 19.18
N ARG A 418 -10.10 -9.94 19.20
CA ARG A 418 -9.80 -9.17 20.41
C ARG A 418 -10.87 -9.38 21.47
N TYR A 419 -10.47 -9.32 22.74
CA TYR A 419 -11.33 -9.36 23.92
C TYR A 419 -12.61 -8.53 23.81
N THR A 420 -12.48 -7.28 23.36
CA THR A 420 -13.61 -6.36 23.18
C THR A 420 -14.69 -6.89 22.24
N SER A 421 -14.28 -7.51 21.13
CA SER A 421 -15.20 -8.11 20.16
C SER A 421 -15.91 -9.33 20.74
N ILE A 422 -15.18 -10.19 21.45
CA ILE A 422 -15.76 -11.39 22.09
C ILE A 422 -16.72 -10.98 23.20
N ARG A 423 -16.33 -10.05 24.06
CA ARG A 423 -17.18 -9.53 25.17
C ARG A 423 -18.50 -8.95 24.67
N TYR A 424 -18.51 -8.30 23.52
CA TYR A 424 -19.74 -7.82 22.91
C TYR A 424 -20.73 -8.95 22.64
N TYR A 425 -20.30 -10.04 22.02
CA TYR A 425 -21.17 -11.19 21.73
C TYR A 425 -21.55 -11.98 22.96
N LEU A 426 -20.64 -12.10 23.95
CA LEU A 426 -20.95 -12.73 25.23
C LEU A 426 -22.05 -11.96 25.98
N ARG A 427 -22.00 -10.62 25.97
CA ARG A 427 -23.06 -9.79 26.55
C ARG A 427 -24.42 -10.06 25.90
N ILE A 428 -24.46 -10.19 24.57
CA ILE A 428 -25.70 -10.53 23.86
C ILE A 428 -26.22 -11.90 24.29
N LEU A 429 -25.34 -12.92 24.34
CA LEU A 429 -25.72 -14.28 24.71
C LEU A 429 -26.18 -14.37 26.18
N ARG A 430 -25.52 -13.63 27.08
CA ARG A 430 -25.92 -13.52 28.48
C ARG A 430 -27.30 -12.86 28.60
N ASN A 431 -27.55 -11.77 27.92
CA ASN A 431 -28.86 -11.10 27.90
C ASN A 431 -29.96 -12.00 27.34
N GLN A 432 -29.62 -12.90 26.40
CA GLN A 432 -30.53 -13.92 25.87
C GLN A 432 -30.69 -15.15 26.79
N LYS A 433 -30.07 -15.14 27.96
CA LYS A 433 -30.05 -16.26 28.92
C LYS A 433 -29.57 -17.60 28.33
N LYS A 434 -28.66 -17.54 27.34
CA LYS A 434 -28.08 -18.72 26.67
C LYS A 434 -26.76 -19.17 27.26
N ILE A 435 -26.10 -18.28 27.98
CA ILE A 435 -24.84 -18.55 28.67
C ILE A 435 -24.85 -17.93 30.07
N SER A 436 -24.18 -18.60 31.00
CA SER A 436 -23.75 -18.01 32.25
C SER A 436 -22.30 -17.53 32.14
N ILE A 437 -21.98 -16.49 32.86
CA ILE A 437 -20.63 -15.97 33.00
C ILE A 437 -20.36 -15.86 34.47
N SER A 438 -19.48 -16.71 34.99
CA SER A 438 -19.12 -16.74 36.42
C SER A 438 -17.63 -16.52 36.60
N THR A 439 -17.26 -15.72 37.57
CA THR A 439 -15.87 -15.57 37.99
C THR A 439 -15.58 -16.67 39.02
N LYS A 440 -14.88 -17.72 38.62
CA LYS A 440 -14.45 -18.77 39.55
C LYS A 440 -13.11 -18.39 40.20
N PRO A 441 -12.84 -18.81 41.44
CA PRO A 441 -11.52 -18.69 42.06
C PRO A 441 -10.47 -19.36 41.16
N TYR A 442 -9.27 -18.78 41.12
CA TYR A 442 -8.14 -19.43 40.47
C TYR A 442 -7.70 -20.66 41.25
N ILE A 443 -7.56 -21.78 40.58
CA ILE A 443 -6.98 -22.98 41.12
C ILE A 443 -5.51 -23.04 40.69
N TRP A 444 -4.59 -23.16 41.67
CA TRP A 444 -3.17 -23.24 41.37
C TRP A 444 -2.87 -24.42 40.44
N GLY A 445 -1.99 -24.16 39.44
CA GLY A 445 -1.69 -25.14 38.39
C GLY A 445 -2.52 -24.94 37.09
N GLN A 446 -3.57 -24.11 37.11
CA GLN A 446 -4.24 -23.73 35.88
C GLN A 446 -3.30 -22.89 35.01
N TYR A 447 -3.37 -23.12 33.70
CA TYR A 447 -2.59 -22.34 32.73
C TYR A 447 -2.98 -20.86 32.75
N ILE A 448 -2.00 -19.99 33.00
CA ILE A 448 -2.10 -18.54 32.88
C ILE A 448 -1.05 -18.04 31.90
N ASN A 449 -1.44 -17.18 30.96
CA ASN A 449 -0.53 -16.57 30.00
C ASN A 449 -0.16 -15.15 30.44
N GLU A 450 0.82 -14.54 29.78
CA GLU A 450 1.30 -13.19 30.09
C GLU A 450 0.22 -12.10 30.07
N LYS A 451 -0.87 -12.29 29.33
CA LYS A 451 -1.98 -11.34 29.20
C LYS A 451 -3.08 -11.56 30.24
N THR A 452 -3.06 -12.68 30.96
CA THR A 452 -4.04 -12.94 32.01
C THR A 452 -3.93 -11.90 33.13
N MET A 453 -5.05 -11.31 33.51
CA MET A 453 -5.12 -10.32 34.59
C MET A 453 -5.46 -11.02 35.89
N VAL A 454 -4.71 -10.79 36.95
CA VAL A 454 -4.84 -11.52 38.22
C VAL A 454 -5.03 -10.60 39.43
N TYR A 455 -5.74 -11.09 40.45
CA TYR A 455 -5.69 -10.58 41.80
C TYR A 455 -4.85 -11.51 42.67
N LEU A 456 -4.06 -10.97 43.56
CA LEU A 456 -3.32 -11.69 44.60
C LEU A 456 -4.10 -11.66 45.89
N SER A 457 -3.80 -12.63 46.79
CA SER A 457 -4.22 -12.52 48.17
C SER A 457 -3.66 -11.23 48.78
N LYS A 458 -4.41 -10.64 49.71
CA LYS A 458 -4.01 -9.36 50.33
C LYS A 458 -2.62 -9.44 50.94
N ALA A 459 -2.32 -10.53 51.68
CA ALA A 459 -1.01 -10.72 52.31
C ALA A 459 0.16 -10.71 51.28
N MET A 460 0.03 -11.44 50.16
CA MET A 460 1.06 -11.47 49.12
C MET A 460 1.15 -10.17 48.35
N HIS A 461 0.02 -9.55 48.07
CA HIS A 461 -0.04 -8.25 47.43
C HIS A 461 0.71 -7.21 48.27
N ASP A 462 0.37 -7.08 49.57
CA ASP A 462 0.99 -6.13 50.48
C ASP A 462 2.50 -6.40 50.59
N LYS A 463 2.91 -7.66 50.73
CA LYS A 463 4.32 -8.06 50.75
C LYS A 463 5.07 -7.53 49.53
N ILE A 464 4.55 -7.71 48.32
CA ILE A 464 5.19 -7.22 47.08
C ILE A 464 5.30 -5.70 47.08
N PHE A 465 4.20 -4.99 47.36
CA PHE A 465 4.18 -3.54 47.24
C PHE A 465 4.90 -2.82 48.39
N VAL A 466 4.97 -3.42 49.58
CA VAL A 466 5.82 -2.91 50.68
C VAL A 466 7.30 -3.09 50.28
N THR A 467 7.72 -4.28 49.86
CA THR A 467 9.11 -4.54 49.48
C THR A 467 9.53 -3.64 48.27
N ILE A 468 8.63 -3.37 47.32
CA ILE A 468 8.90 -2.42 46.21
C ILE A 468 9.14 -1.02 46.78
N ARG A 469 8.34 -0.58 47.75
CA ARG A 469 8.48 0.74 48.36
C ARG A 469 9.82 0.87 49.11
N GLU A 470 10.21 -0.14 49.83
CA GLU A 470 11.47 -0.17 50.60
C GLU A 470 12.70 -0.18 49.69
N LYS A 471 12.68 -0.99 48.60
CA LYS A 471 13.83 -1.12 47.70
C LYS A 471 13.95 0.00 46.65
N LEU A 472 12.84 0.47 46.12
CA LEU A 472 12.81 1.37 44.95
C LEU A 472 12.19 2.75 45.24
N GLY A 473 11.68 2.97 46.44
CA GLY A 473 11.16 4.25 46.89
C GLY A 473 9.83 4.64 46.21
N LEU A 474 9.80 5.78 45.53
CA LEU A 474 8.56 6.35 45.00
C LEU A 474 8.01 5.57 43.81
N GLY A 475 6.71 5.38 43.79
CA GLY A 475 5.99 4.68 42.70
C GLY A 475 6.17 5.23 41.27
N LYS A 476 6.75 6.43 41.14
CA LYS A 476 7.12 7.00 39.82
C LYS A 476 8.27 6.20 39.19
N SER A 477 9.31 5.89 39.96
CA SER A 477 10.49 5.14 39.50
C SER A 477 10.10 3.72 39.05
N VAL A 478 9.22 3.07 39.82
CA VAL A 478 8.71 1.72 39.47
C VAL A 478 7.85 1.74 38.22
N ALA A 479 6.96 2.71 38.09
CA ALA A 479 6.12 2.85 36.90
C ALA A 479 6.97 3.06 35.63
N THR A 480 8.03 3.86 35.72
CA THR A 480 8.99 4.05 34.64
C THR A 480 9.73 2.76 34.30
N ALA A 481 10.22 2.02 35.30
CA ALA A 481 10.90 0.73 35.11
C ALA A 481 10.02 -0.33 34.45
N LEU A 482 8.71 -0.29 34.72
CA LEU A 482 7.72 -1.18 34.12
C LEU A 482 7.19 -0.68 32.76
N GLY A 483 7.55 0.52 32.33
CA GLY A 483 7.03 1.14 31.10
C GLY A 483 5.53 1.43 31.13
N ILE A 484 4.96 1.73 32.31
CA ILE A 484 3.52 1.98 32.51
C ILE A 484 3.25 3.37 33.08
N HIS A 485 2.00 3.83 32.91
CA HIS A 485 1.60 5.11 33.49
C HIS A 485 1.49 5.02 35.01
N ARG A 486 1.89 6.10 35.74
CA ARG A 486 1.86 6.17 37.22
C ARG A 486 0.47 5.84 37.81
N ALA A 487 -0.62 6.29 37.17
CA ALA A 487 -1.97 6.00 37.63
C ALA A 487 -2.30 4.50 37.58
N THR A 488 -1.79 3.77 36.58
CA THR A 488 -1.95 2.32 36.46
C THR A 488 -1.26 1.59 37.61
N PHE A 489 0.00 1.98 37.93
CA PHE A 489 0.72 1.43 39.06
C PHE A 489 0.02 1.72 40.40
N SER A 490 -0.48 2.95 40.59
CA SER A 490 -1.25 3.32 41.78
C SER A 490 -2.55 2.51 41.93
N ALA A 491 -3.24 2.24 40.82
CA ALA A 491 -4.45 1.41 40.82
C ALA A 491 -4.12 -0.06 41.23
N TRP A 492 -2.98 -0.59 40.78
CA TRP A 492 -2.51 -1.92 41.21
C TRP A 492 -2.16 -1.92 42.70
N LYS A 493 -1.39 -0.94 43.16
CA LYS A 493 -1.01 -0.81 44.59
C LYS A 493 -2.23 -0.75 45.50
N LEU A 494 -3.32 -0.15 45.07
CA LEU A 494 -4.56 -0.04 45.83
C LEU A 494 -5.54 -1.21 45.59
N GLN A 495 -5.12 -2.27 44.88
CA GLN A 495 -5.96 -3.38 44.44
C GLN A 495 -7.25 -3.00 43.71
N LYS A 496 -7.30 -1.78 43.17
CA LYS A 496 -8.45 -1.30 42.36
C LYS A 496 -8.54 -2.02 41.03
N ASN A 497 -7.40 -2.43 40.47
CA ASN A 497 -7.31 -3.10 39.18
C ASN A 497 -6.50 -4.40 39.30
N ARG A 498 -6.83 -5.38 38.49
CA ARG A 498 -6.07 -6.62 38.30
C ARG A 498 -4.71 -6.33 37.67
N ILE A 499 -3.71 -7.13 37.97
CA ILE A 499 -2.34 -7.00 37.46
C ILE A 499 -2.15 -8.00 36.31
N PRO A 500 -1.65 -7.59 35.13
CA PRO A 500 -1.27 -8.53 34.08
C PRO A 500 -0.16 -9.46 34.56
N VAL A 501 -0.22 -10.76 34.24
CA VAL A 501 0.82 -11.74 34.61
C VAL A 501 2.20 -11.28 34.14
N LYS A 502 2.32 -10.70 32.96
CA LYS A 502 3.57 -10.10 32.47
C LYS A 502 4.13 -9.05 33.44
N ALA A 503 3.29 -8.12 33.86
CA ALA A 503 3.69 -7.09 34.81
C ALA A 503 3.96 -7.67 36.21
N LEU A 504 3.19 -8.66 36.62
CA LEU A 504 3.43 -9.35 37.88
C LEU A 504 4.78 -10.08 37.90
N ARG A 505 5.18 -10.73 36.81
CA ARG A 505 6.52 -11.33 36.68
C ARG A 505 7.62 -10.27 36.81
N GLN A 506 7.45 -9.12 36.18
CA GLN A 506 8.38 -7.99 36.30
C GLN A 506 8.43 -7.45 37.74
N LEU A 507 7.29 -7.29 38.39
CA LEU A 507 7.24 -6.90 39.83
C LEU A 507 7.95 -7.91 40.71
N CYS A 508 7.72 -9.21 40.48
CA CYS A 508 8.42 -10.29 41.21
C CYS A 508 9.94 -10.19 41.03
N SER A 509 10.41 -9.96 39.80
CA SER A 509 11.85 -9.78 39.54
C SER A 509 12.44 -8.59 40.26
N LEU A 510 11.73 -7.46 40.34
CA LEU A 510 12.18 -6.24 41.03
C LEU A 510 12.34 -6.47 42.57
N VAL A 511 11.59 -7.40 43.14
CA VAL A 511 11.65 -7.71 44.58
C VAL A 511 12.39 -9.02 44.90
N ASN A 512 13.01 -9.67 43.89
CA ASN A 512 13.72 -10.93 43.99
C ASN A 512 12.83 -12.09 44.45
N LEU A 513 11.56 -12.13 44.05
CA LEU A 513 10.65 -13.25 44.27
C LEU A 513 10.51 -14.08 42.97
N ARG A 514 10.44 -15.41 43.12
CA ARG A 514 10.10 -16.26 41.97
C ARG A 514 8.61 -16.17 41.69
N PHE A 515 8.27 -16.01 40.43
CA PHE A 515 6.87 -15.93 40.01
C PHE A 515 6.06 -17.17 40.40
N GLU A 516 6.67 -18.35 40.36
CA GLU A 516 6.06 -19.64 40.73
C GLU A 516 5.57 -19.62 42.17
N ASP A 517 6.34 -19.03 43.08
CA ASP A 517 5.98 -18.91 44.49
C ASP A 517 4.84 -17.92 44.69
N VAL A 518 4.87 -16.80 43.97
CA VAL A 518 3.83 -15.76 44.02
C VAL A 518 2.53 -16.26 43.36
N SER A 519 2.62 -17.07 42.30
CA SER A 519 1.45 -17.57 41.58
C SER A 519 0.51 -18.43 42.43
N ARG A 520 1.01 -19.05 43.52
CA ARG A 520 0.21 -19.81 44.50
C ARG A 520 -0.78 -18.92 45.26
N TYR A 521 -0.52 -17.62 45.30
CA TYR A 521 -1.35 -16.65 46.02
C TYR A 521 -2.28 -15.85 45.08
N ILE A 522 -2.40 -16.27 43.83
CA ILE A 522 -3.41 -15.70 42.91
C ILE A 522 -4.78 -16.20 43.39
N THR A 523 -5.66 -15.28 43.73
CA THR A 523 -7.01 -15.61 44.22
C THR A 523 -8.04 -15.60 43.10
N GLN A 524 -7.87 -14.73 42.13
CA GLN A 524 -8.79 -14.58 41.01
C GLN A 524 -8.02 -14.24 39.74
N THR A 525 -8.55 -14.70 38.60
CA THR A 525 -8.11 -14.28 37.26
C THR A 525 -9.24 -13.52 36.58
N ASP A 526 -8.96 -12.79 35.51
CA ASP A 526 -9.98 -12.20 34.62
C ASP A 526 -10.67 -13.25 33.74
N ARG A 527 -10.45 -14.51 34.05
CA ARG A 527 -11.08 -15.61 33.33
C ARG A 527 -12.52 -15.74 33.80
N ASP A 528 -13.37 -14.96 33.16
CA ASP A 528 -14.80 -15.25 33.21
C ASP A 528 -15.02 -16.59 32.53
N ILE A 529 -15.44 -17.58 33.28
CA ILE A 529 -15.83 -18.90 32.76
C ILE A 529 -17.23 -18.77 32.18
N ILE A 530 -17.33 -19.18 30.94
CA ILE A 530 -18.53 -19.08 30.10
C ILE A 530 -19.05 -20.49 29.94
N GLU A 531 -20.28 -20.71 30.38
CA GLU A 531 -20.97 -22.00 30.32
C GLU A 531 -22.33 -21.83 29.63
N LEU A 532 -22.80 -22.87 28.93
CA LEU A 532 -24.17 -22.93 28.42
C LEU A 532 -25.14 -23.07 29.62
N ILE A 533 -26.28 -22.35 29.55
CA ILE A 533 -27.40 -22.52 30.44
C ILE A 533 -28.31 -23.60 29.90
#